data_cd5a48f641979a768d84a85289e8dbfb
#
_entry.id   cd5a48f641979a768d84a85289e8dbfb
#
_cell.length_a   1.000
_cell.length_b   1.000
_cell.length_c   1.000
_cell.angle_alpha   90.00
_cell.angle_beta   90.00
_cell.angle_gamma   90.00
#
_symmetry.space_group_name_H-M   'P 1'
#
loop_
_entity.id
_entity.type
_entity.pdbx_description
1 polymer ?
#
loop_
_entity_poly.entity_id
_entity_poly.type
_entity_poly.pdbx_seq_one_letter_code
_entity_poly.pdbx_strand_id
1 'polypeptide(L)'
;MFVVFTGKRIQTSFAMVVALVVILYPMLRGAGHIPVDAVHELATSVDEERAASLKFRLDNEDALLAHANEKPVFGWGNWGRNQLYDDVTGEMISVTDGSWIILIGMYGWIGYIAHFGLLTLPVFFYYLRGKEFGPSLITPGLMLVLSAALIDLIPNAGLVNYVWLMAGGLAGYVLWPSAGTVGKAKAG
;
A
#
# COMPACT_ATOMS: atom_id res chain seq x y z
N MET A 1 -17.54 3.75 -12.71
CA MET A 1 -18.86 4.32 -12.35
C MET A 1 -18.82 5.14 -11.06
N PHE A 2 -18.18 4.69 -9.96
CA PHE A 2 -18.03 5.42 -8.70
C PHE A 2 -17.43 6.84 -8.85
N VAL A 3 -16.36 6.99 -9.66
CA VAL A 3 -15.65 8.28 -9.87
C VAL A 3 -16.52 9.35 -10.52
N VAL A 4 -17.50 8.96 -11.33
CA VAL A 4 -18.34 9.92 -12.10
C VAL A 4 -19.49 10.48 -11.24
N PHE A 5 -19.96 9.72 -10.25
CA PHE A 5 -21.13 10.06 -9.45
C PHE A 5 -20.84 10.54 -8.03
N THR A 6 -19.57 10.54 -7.62
CA THR A 6 -19.20 10.95 -6.26
C THR A 6 -18.48 12.30 -6.25
N GLY A 7 -18.83 13.13 -5.27
CA GLY A 7 -18.21 14.43 -5.11
C GLY A 7 -16.75 14.35 -4.65
N LYS A 8 -15.97 15.41 -4.91
CA LYS A 8 -14.54 15.56 -4.56
C LYS A 8 -14.21 15.09 -3.13
N ARG A 9 -15.03 15.44 -2.13
CA ARG A 9 -14.79 15.09 -0.72
C ARG A 9 -14.86 13.59 -0.50
N ILE A 10 -15.85 12.92 -1.08
CA ILE A 10 -16.03 11.46 -0.93
C ILE A 10 -14.84 10.73 -1.55
N GLN A 11 -14.45 11.10 -2.77
CA GLN A 11 -13.30 10.49 -3.45
C GLN A 11 -12.01 10.66 -2.65
N THR A 12 -11.75 11.88 -2.16
CA THR A 12 -10.55 12.18 -1.38
C THR A 12 -10.54 11.46 -0.03
N SER A 13 -11.69 11.41 0.67
CA SER A 13 -11.80 10.68 1.93
C SER A 13 -11.60 9.18 1.74
N PHE A 14 -12.14 8.61 0.66
CA PHE A 14 -11.94 7.19 0.33
C PHE A 14 -10.46 6.91 0.03
N ALA A 15 -9.81 7.73 -0.81
CA ALA A 15 -8.38 7.61 -1.09
C ALA A 15 -7.53 7.71 0.19
N MET A 16 -7.90 8.61 1.10
CA MET A 16 -7.22 8.78 2.39
C MET A 16 -7.36 7.54 3.29
N VAL A 17 -8.56 6.96 3.39
CA VAL A 17 -8.80 5.73 4.16
C VAL A 17 -7.96 4.60 3.58
N VAL A 18 -7.95 4.44 2.26
CA VAL A 18 -7.14 3.42 1.59
C VAL A 18 -5.64 3.62 1.87
N ALA A 19 -5.14 4.85 1.76
CA ALA A 19 -3.74 5.15 2.06
C ALA A 19 -3.36 4.80 3.51
N LEU A 20 -4.26 5.09 4.47
CA LEU A 20 -4.08 4.69 5.87
C LEU A 20 -4.07 3.17 6.04
N VAL A 21 -5.02 2.46 5.43
CA VAL A 21 -5.08 1.01 5.48
C VAL A 21 -3.80 0.39 4.95
N VAL A 22 -3.32 0.86 3.79
CA VAL A 22 -2.06 0.36 3.19
C VAL A 22 -0.88 0.56 4.13
N ILE A 23 -0.71 1.75 4.74
CA ILE A 23 0.40 2.01 5.66
C ILE A 23 0.29 1.17 6.94
N LEU A 24 -0.92 0.99 7.46
CA LEU A 24 -1.14 0.31 8.73
C LEU A 24 -1.24 -1.22 8.57
N TYR A 25 -1.43 -1.72 7.34
CA TYR A 25 -1.65 -3.15 7.08
C TYR A 25 -0.62 -4.07 7.76
N PRO A 26 0.70 -3.87 7.61
CA PRO A 26 1.67 -4.77 8.23
C PRO A 26 1.63 -4.72 9.77
N MET A 27 1.32 -3.57 10.35
CA MET A 27 1.19 -3.41 11.80
C MET A 27 -0.05 -4.16 12.31
N LEU A 28 -1.18 -4.02 11.62
CA LEU A 28 -2.43 -4.72 11.93
C LEU A 28 -2.28 -6.23 11.74
N ARG A 29 -1.54 -6.64 10.69
CA ARG A 29 -1.24 -8.04 10.41
C ARG A 29 -0.39 -8.65 11.51
N GLY A 30 0.73 -8.03 11.85
CA GLY A 30 1.65 -8.48 12.90
C GLY A 30 1.05 -8.46 14.30
N ALA A 31 0.05 -7.60 14.55
CA ALA A 31 -0.69 -7.55 15.81
C ALA A 31 -1.88 -8.55 15.88
N GLY A 32 -2.10 -9.37 14.83
CA GLY A 32 -3.19 -10.33 14.78
C GLY A 32 -4.59 -9.71 14.65
N HIS A 33 -4.69 -8.44 14.25
CA HIS A 33 -5.98 -7.76 14.10
C HIS A 33 -6.68 -8.06 12.77
N ILE A 34 -6.00 -8.71 11.84
CA ILE A 34 -6.60 -9.13 10.57
C ILE A 34 -7.16 -10.54 10.75
N PRO A 35 -8.48 -10.73 10.57
CA PRO A 35 -9.15 -12.02 10.81
C PRO A 35 -8.89 -12.98 9.65
N VAL A 36 -7.68 -13.54 9.61
CA VAL A 36 -7.22 -14.45 8.53
C VAL A 36 -8.12 -15.67 8.41
N ASP A 37 -8.52 -16.24 9.55
CA ASP A 37 -9.36 -17.43 9.59
C ASP A 37 -10.75 -17.16 8.97
N ALA A 38 -11.35 -16.01 9.28
CA ALA A 38 -12.62 -15.62 8.68
C ALA A 38 -12.51 -15.37 7.16
N VAL A 39 -11.39 -14.79 6.71
CA VAL A 39 -11.11 -14.61 5.27
C VAL A 39 -10.94 -15.97 4.58
N HIS A 40 -10.24 -16.91 5.23
CA HIS A 40 -10.05 -18.26 4.72
C HIS A 40 -11.38 -19.03 4.65
N GLU A 41 -12.21 -18.98 5.70
CA GLU A 41 -13.54 -19.60 5.71
C GLU A 41 -14.44 -19.07 4.58
N LEU A 42 -14.45 -17.74 4.39
CA LEU A 42 -15.18 -17.12 3.28
C LEU A 42 -14.63 -17.59 1.92
N ALA A 43 -13.33 -17.66 1.74
CA ALA A 43 -12.73 -18.14 0.51
C ALA A 43 -13.08 -19.62 0.26
N THR A 44 -13.04 -20.48 1.27
CA THR A 44 -13.40 -21.90 1.21
C THR A 44 -14.87 -22.09 0.79
N SER A 45 -15.77 -21.22 1.25
CA SER A 45 -17.19 -21.27 0.85
C SER A 45 -17.43 -20.98 -0.64
N VAL A 46 -16.47 -20.34 -1.30
CA VAL A 46 -16.57 -19.98 -2.73
C VAL A 46 -15.79 -20.96 -3.60
N ASP A 47 -14.52 -21.28 -3.21
CA ASP A 47 -13.62 -22.12 -3.99
C ASP A 47 -12.52 -22.67 -3.07
N GLU A 48 -12.53 -23.97 -2.82
CA GLU A 48 -11.62 -24.65 -1.89
C GLU A 48 -10.15 -24.58 -2.34
N GLU A 49 -9.89 -24.71 -3.65
CA GLU A 49 -8.52 -24.66 -4.20
C GLU A 49 -7.92 -23.24 -4.05
N ARG A 50 -8.72 -22.22 -4.33
CA ARG A 50 -8.31 -20.81 -4.13
C ARG A 50 -8.11 -20.47 -2.66
N ALA A 51 -8.93 -21.02 -1.78
CA ALA A 51 -8.79 -20.86 -0.35
C ALA A 51 -7.48 -21.48 0.18
N ALA A 52 -7.11 -22.67 -0.30
CA ALA A 52 -5.84 -23.31 0.04
C ALA A 52 -4.63 -22.47 -0.44
N SER A 53 -4.70 -21.96 -1.67
CA SER A 53 -3.66 -21.05 -2.20
C SER A 53 -3.54 -19.75 -1.40
N LEU A 54 -4.67 -19.16 -1.01
CA LEU A 54 -4.69 -17.96 -0.16
C LEU A 54 -4.06 -18.23 1.21
N LYS A 55 -4.44 -19.34 1.85
CA LYS A 55 -3.89 -19.74 3.15
C LYS A 55 -2.37 -19.92 3.07
N PHE A 56 -1.87 -20.60 2.06
CA PHE A 56 -0.43 -20.77 1.85
C PHE A 56 0.31 -19.42 1.79
N ARG A 57 -0.23 -18.44 1.06
CA ARG A 57 0.36 -17.10 0.98
C ARG A 57 0.36 -16.39 2.32
N LEU A 58 -0.75 -16.47 3.05
CA LEU A 58 -0.88 -15.86 4.37
C LEU A 58 0.07 -16.49 5.39
N ASP A 59 0.21 -17.81 5.39
CA ASP A 59 1.15 -18.53 6.28
C ASP A 59 2.62 -18.15 5.94
N ASN A 60 2.95 -17.98 4.66
CA ASN A 60 4.26 -17.49 4.22
C ASN A 60 4.52 -16.05 4.67
N GLU A 61 3.53 -15.16 4.57
CA GLU A 61 3.66 -13.77 5.01
C GLU A 61 3.93 -13.70 6.52
N ASP A 62 3.28 -14.54 7.34
CA ASP A 62 3.50 -14.58 8.79
C ASP A 62 4.91 -15.05 9.14
N ALA A 63 5.38 -16.10 8.48
CA ALA A 63 6.75 -16.62 8.68
C ALA A 63 7.81 -15.59 8.24
N LEU A 64 7.61 -14.95 7.09
CA LEU A 64 8.49 -13.91 6.59
C LEU A 64 8.49 -12.65 7.48
N LEU A 65 7.33 -12.28 8.05
CA LEU A 65 7.24 -11.14 8.97
C LEU A 65 7.97 -11.44 10.28
N ALA A 66 7.87 -12.66 10.80
CA ALA A 66 8.64 -13.09 11.96
C ALA A 66 10.14 -12.98 11.69
N HIS A 67 10.62 -13.47 10.55
CA HIS A 67 12.02 -13.36 10.14
C HIS A 67 12.47 -11.89 9.92
N ALA A 68 11.63 -11.06 9.30
CA ALA A 68 11.91 -9.63 9.11
C ALA A 68 12.05 -8.89 10.45
N ASN A 69 11.27 -9.26 11.47
CA ASN A 69 11.32 -8.68 12.80
C ASN A 69 12.55 -9.08 13.63
N GLU A 70 13.38 -10.00 13.18
CA GLU A 70 14.72 -10.21 13.76
C GLU A 70 15.65 -9.03 13.47
N LYS A 71 15.40 -8.28 12.37
CA LYS A 71 16.12 -7.06 11.99
C LYS A 71 15.16 -5.91 11.65
N PRO A 72 14.40 -5.43 12.64
CA PRO A 72 13.23 -4.58 12.35
C PRO A 72 13.58 -3.21 11.77
N VAL A 73 14.73 -2.64 12.10
CA VAL A 73 15.05 -1.24 11.77
C VAL A 73 15.42 -1.09 10.29
N PHE A 74 16.44 -1.83 9.83
CA PHE A 74 17.02 -1.72 8.49
C PHE A 74 16.87 -3.00 7.65
N GLY A 75 16.22 -4.03 8.17
CA GLY A 75 16.01 -5.30 7.49
C GLY A 75 17.31 -6.09 7.26
N TRP A 76 17.23 -7.06 6.35
CA TRP A 76 18.32 -7.96 6.01
C TRP A 76 19.26 -7.43 4.91
N GLY A 77 18.93 -6.30 4.29
CA GLY A 77 19.74 -5.56 3.32
C GLY A 77 19.51 -5.96 1.87
N ASN A 78 19.73 -7.19 1.47
CA ASN A 78 19.68 -7.60 0.06
C ASN A 78 18.63 -8.68 -0.18
N TRP A 79 18.15 -8.76 -1.43
CA TRP A 79 17.30 -9.85 -1.90
C TRP A 79 17.95 -11.21 -1.63
N GLY A 80 17.13 -12.15 -1.21
CA GLY A 80 17.55 -13.48 -0.80
C GLY A 80 17.75 -13.61 0.71
N ARG A 81 18.37 -12.64 1.38
CA ARG A 81 18.53 -12.69 2.83
C ARG A 81 17.23 -12.49 3.61
N ASN A 82 16.24 -11.88 2.99
CA ASN A 82 14.89 -11.70 3.52
C ASN A 82 14.01 -12.93 3.33
N GLN A 83 14.52 -13.99 2.70
CA GLN A 83 13.82 -15.26 2.45
C GLN A 83 14.13 -16.28 3.54
N LEU A 84 13.26 -17.29 3.65
CA LEU A 84 13.47 -18.43 4.53
C LEU A 84 14.08 -19.59 3.73
N TYR A 85 15.03 -20.26 4.34
CA TYR A 85 15.73 -21.39 3.76
C TYR A 85 15.64 -22.58 4.70
N ASP A 86 15.60 -23.77 4.13
CA ASP A 86 15.71 -25.01 4.88
C ASP A 86 17.15 -25.17 5.41
N ASP A 87 17.28 -25.42 6.69
CA ASP A 87 18.58 -25.48 7.37
C ASP A 87 19.44 -26.68 6.93
N VAL A 88 18.82 -27.73 6.36
CA VAL A 88 19.50 -28.97 5.96
C VAL A 88 19.85 -28.93 4.47
N THR A 89 18.91 -28.53 3.62
CA THR A 89 19.08 -28.54 2.15
C THR A 89 19.60 -27.23 1.61
N GLY A 90 19.41 -26.11 2.34
CA GLY A 90 19.71 -24.76 1.87
C GLY A 90 18.75 -24.27 0.77
N GLU A 91 17.67 -24.99 0.50
CA GLU A 91 16.67 -24.60 -0.48
C GLU A 91 15.75 -23.51 0.08
N MET A 92 15.33 -22.60 -0.79
CA MET A 92 14.37 -21.55 -0.42
C MET A 92 12.98 -22.15 -0.23
N ILE A 93 12.41 -21.98 0.97
CA ILE A 93 11.11 -22.55 1.35
C ILE A 93 10.01 -21.50 1.43
N SER A 94 10.33 -20.22 1.29
CA SER A 94 9.34 -19.13 1.33
C SER A 94 9.04 -18.58 -0.05
N VAL A 95 7.81 -18.05 -0.21
CA VAL A 95 7.37 -17.33 -1.41
C VAL A 95 6.94 -15.94 -0.98
N THR A 96 7.52 -14.92 -1.59
CA THR A 96 7.21 -13.51 -1.32
C THR A 96 6.35 -12.94 -2.43
N ASP A 97 5.07 -12.70 -2.15
CA ASP A 97 4.14 -12.14 -3.13
C ASP A 97 3.86 -10.64 -2.89
N GLY A 98 3.75 -10.21 -1.64
CA GLY A 98 3.43 -8.82 -1.31
C GLY A 98 4.64 -7.87 -1.31
N SER A 99 4.51 -6.70 -1.92
CA SER A 99 5.56 -5.67 -1.88
C SER A 99 5.90 -5.22 -0.45
N TRP A 100 4.92 -5.20 0.45
CA TRP A 100 5.09 -4.78 1.84
C TRP A 100 6.04 -5.69 2.60
N ILE A 101 5.89 -7.01 2.48
CA ILE A 101 6.73 -7.98 3.21
C ILE A 101 8.15 -8.02 2.64
N ILE A 102 8.30 -7.85 1.32
CA ILE A 102 9.60 -7.71 0.68
C ILE A 102 10.33 -6.48 1.22
N LEU A 103 9.65 -5.34 1.29
CA LEU A 103 10.26 -4.08 1.76
C LEU A 103 10.65 -4.14 3.23
N ILE A 104 9.80 -4.69 4.09
CA ILE A 104 10.13 -4.85 5.50
C ILE A 104 11.30 -5.84 5.65
N GLY A 105 11.29 -6.95 4.94
CA GLY A 105 12.38 -7.92 4.97
C GLY A 105 13.71 -7.34 4.50
N MET A 106 13.74 -6.61 3.39
CA MET A 106 14.97 -6.04 2.82
C MET A 106 15.45 -4.79 3.55
N TYR A 107 14.55 -3.86 3.86
CA TYR A 107 14.91 -2.50 4.32
C TYR A 107 14.37 -2.16 5.71
N GLY A 108 13.71 -3.10 6.38
CA GLY A 108 13.10 -2.89 7.69
C GLY A 108 11.89 -1.97 7.67
N TRP A 109 11.39 -1.67 8.85
CA TRP A 109 10.25 -0.77 9.02
C TRP A 109 10.54 0.66 8.55
N ILE A 110 11.79 1.14 8.67
CA ILE A 110 12.18 2.47 8.15
C ILE A 110 12.02 2.51 6.64
N GLY A 111 12.55 1.50 5.93
CA GLY A 111 12.43 1.44 4.47
C GLY A 111 10.99 1.30 4.01
N TYR A 112 10.19 0.49 4.70
CA TYR A 112 8.76 0.36 4.43
C TYR A 112 8.01 1.68 4.57
N ILE A 113 8.18 2.36 5.72
CA ILE A 113 7.49 3.63 6.01
C ILE A 113 7.95 4.71 5.02
N ALA A 114 9.24 4.79 4.70
CA ALA A 114 9.74 5.75 3.73
C ALA A 114 9.13 5.49 2.33
N HIS A 115 9.09 4.25 1.88
CA HIS A 115 8.61 3.86 0.56
C HIS A 115 7.10 4.11 0.40
N PHE A 116 6.29 3.47 1.24
CA PHE A 116 4.83 3.66 1.19
C PHE A 116 4.39 5.04 1.66
N GLY A 117 5.15 5.65 2.58
CA GLY A 117 4.94 7.04 2.99
C GLY A 117 5.09 8.02 1.83
N LEU A 118 6.14 7.90 1.01
CA LEU A 118 6.31 8.73 -0.18
C LEU A 118 5.21 8.51 -1.22
N LEU A 119 4.78 7.27 -1.42
CA LEU A 119 3.70 6.95 -2.36
C LEU A 119 2.33 7.50 -1.91
N THR A 120 2.07 7.52 -0.61
CA THR A 120 0.80 8.02 -0.04
C THR A 120 0.82 9.51 0.28
N LEU A 121 1.99 10.12 0.34
CA LEU A 121 2.21 11.54 0.66
C LEU A 121 1.26 12.50 -0.10
N PRO A 122 1.07 12.40 -1.43
CA PRO A 122 0.19 13.32 -2.15
C PRO A 122 -1.27 13.20 -1.72
N VAL A 123 -1.72 12.00 -1.31
CA VAL A 123 -3.09 11.78 -0.84
C VAL A 123 -3.31 12.48 0.50
N PHE A 124 -2.36 12.34 1.44
CA PHE A 124 -2.41 13.00 2.75
C PHE A 124 -2.43 14.52 2.61
N PHE A 125 -1.50 15.09 1.86
CA PHE A 125 -1.42 16.54 1.69
C PHE A 125 -2.63 17.11 0.95
N TYR A 126 -3.12 16.41 -0.08
CA TYR A 126 -4.32 16.86 -0.77
C TYR A 126 -5.57 16.80 0.13
N TYR A 127 -5.69 15.76 0.95
CA TYR A 127 -6.79 15.66 1.92
C TYR A 127 -6.77 16.84 2.90
N LEU A 128 -5.61 17.17 3.47
CA LEU A 128 -5.44 18.25 4.43
C LEU A 128 -5.66 19.65 3.80
N ARG A 129 -5.17 19.83 2.56
CA ARG A 129 -5.19 21.09 1.85
C ARG A 129 -6.29 21.19 0.78
N GLY A 130 -7.21 20.27 0.75
CA GLY A 130 -8.21 20.14 -0.35
C GLY A 130 -9.06 21.38 -0.61
N LYS A 131 -9.18 22.29 0.38
CA LYS A 131 -9.89 23.57 0.23
C LYS A 131 -9.13 24.57 -0.64
N GLU A 132 -7.82 24.43 -0.79
CA GLU A 132 -6.96 25.31 -1.60
C GLU A 132 -7.06 25.00 -3.10
N PHE A 133 -7.58 23.81 -3.46
CA PHE A 133 -7.69 23.36 -4.84
C PHE A 133 -9.12 23.55 -5.37
N GLY A 134 -9.23 23.96 -6.62
CA GLY A 134 -10.51 24.18 -7.31
C GLY A 134 -11.43 22.96 -7.33
N PRO A 135 -12.62 23.07 -7.91
CA PRO A 135 -13.66 22.04 -7.89
C PRO A 135 -13.39 20.84 -8.84
N SER A 136 -12.23 20.79 -9.48
CA SER A 136 -11.87 19.72 -10.41
C SER A 136 -11.92 18.33 -9.75
N LEU A 137 -12.49 17.35 -10.46
CA LEU A 137 -12.53 15.95 -10.06
C LEU A 137 -11.34 15.13 -10.62
N ILE A 138 -10.48 15.73 -11.46
CA ILE A 138 -9.35 15.04 -12.07
C ILE A 138 -8.35 14.58 -11.00
N THR A 139 -7.93 15.49 -10.12
CA THR A 139 -6.95 15.16 -9.08
C THR A 139 -7.47 14.12 -8.09
N PRO A 140 -8.69 14.25 -7.51
CA PRO A 140 -9.26 13.19 -6.69
C PRO A 140 -9.40 11.86 -7.43
N GLY A 141 -9.77 11.89 -8.71
CA GLY A 141 -9.83 10.68 -9.54
C GLY A 141 -8.47 9.99 -9.70
N LEU A 142 -7.40 10.75 -9.96
CA LEU A 142 -6.05 10.21 -10.02
C LEU A 142 -5.57 9.66 -8.66
N MET A 143 -5.98 10.28 -7.55
CA MET A 143 -5.69 9.74 -6.22
C MET A 143 -6.40 8.43 -5.95
N LEU A 144 -7.63 8.23 -6.45
CA LEU A 144 -8.30 6.94 -6.38
C LEU A 144 -7.57 5.87 -7.20
N VAL A 145 -7.08 6.22 -8.39
CA VAL A 145 -6.27 5.29 -9.21
C VAL A 145 -4.97 4.92 -8.48
N LEU A 146 -4.27 5.91 -7.91
CA LEU A 146 -3.09 5.65 -7.09
C LEU A 146 -3.42 4.75 -5.90
N SER A 147 -4.51 5.05 -5.18
CA SER A 147 -4.94 4.25 -4.03
C SER A 147 -5.27 2.81 -4.40
N ALA A 148 -5.92 2.59 -5.55
CA ALA A 148 -6.18 1.25 -6.07
C ALA A 148 -4.87 0.50 -6.38
N ALA A 149 -3.90 1.17 -7.01
CA ALA A 149 -2.58 0.61 -7.25
C ALA A 149 -1.83 0.27 -5.95
N LEU A 150 -1.98 1.07 -4.90
CA LEU A 150 -1.37 0.81 -3.60
C LEU A 150 -2.00 -0.41 -2.88
N ILE A 151 -3.32 -0.62 -3.02
CA ILE A 151 -3.97 -1.85 -2.51
C ILE A 151 -3.42 -3.07 -3.25
N ASP A 152 -3.25 -2.99 -4.56
CA ASP A 152 -2.72 -4.09 -5.38
C ASP A 152 -1.31 -4.51 -4.95
N LEU A 153 -0.50 -3.60 -4.40
CA LEU A 153 0.82 -3.89 -3.86
C LEU A 153 0.82 -4.68 -2.54
N ILE A 154 -0.32 -4.84 -1.88
CA ILE A 154 -0.42 -5.66 -0.68
C ILE A 154 -0.23 -7.15 -1.06
N PRO A 155 -1.04 -7.75 -1.95
CA PRO A 155 -0.86 -9.15 -2.35
C PRO A 155 0.18 -9.35 -3.46
N ASN A 156 0.70 -8.29 -4.09
CA ASN A 156 1.56 -8.39 -5.27
C ASN A 156 2.90 -7.65 -5.10
N ALA A 157 3.95 -8.22 -5.69
CA ALA A 157 5.31 -7.67 -5.65
C ALA A 157 5.62 -6.63 -6.75
N GLY A 158 4.66 -6.35 -7.60
CA GLY A 158 4.88 -5.57 -8.83
C GLY A 158 4.80 -4.06 -8.66
N LEU A 159 5.77 -3.42 -7.98
CA LEU A 159 5.85 -1.96 -8.01
C LEU A 159 6.37 -1.49 -9.37
N VAL A 160 5.46 -1.06 -10.23
CA VAL A 160 5.77 -0.58 -11.58
C VAL A 160 6.02 0.93 -11.60
N ASN A 161 6.85 1.38 -12.54
CA ASN A 161 7.32 2.77 -12.65
C ASN A 161 6.20 3.81 -12.72
N TYR A 162 5.02 3.46 -13.27
CA TYR A 162 3.90 4.40 -13.35
C TYR A 162 3.33 4.79 -11.99
N VAL A 163 3.41 3.92 -10.97
CA VAL A 163 2.95 4.24 -9.61
C VAL A 163 3.80 5.37 -9.03
N TRP A 164 5.13 5.29 -9.21
CA TRP A 164 6.05 6.34 -8.80
C TRP A 164 5.85 7.64 -9.58
N LEU A 165 5.66 7.54 -10.90
CA LEU A 165 5.40 8.70 -11.75
C LEU A 165 4.11 9.41 -11.32
N MET A 166 3.05 8.65 -11.06
CA MET A 166 1.77 9.19 -10.62
C MET A 166 1.87 9.82 -9.22
N ALA A 167 2.50 9.13 -8.27
CA ALA A 167 2.70 9.67 -6.93
C ALA A 167 3.56 10.95 -6.96
N GLY A 168 4.66 10.94 -7.70
CA GLY A 168 5.54 12.11 -7.87
C GLY A 168 4.85 13.29 -8.54
N GLY A 169 4.11 13.06 -9.62
CA GLY A 169 3.33 14.08 -10.31
C GLY A 169 2.25 14.71 -9.43
N LEU A 170 1.51 13.88 -8.70
CA LEU A 170 0.51 14.34 -7.71
C LEU A 170 1.17 15.08 -6.54
N ALA A 171 2.32 14.63 -6.04
CA ALA A 171 3.06 15.30 -4.99
C ALA A 171 3.53 16.69 -5.45
N GLY A 172 4.10 16.79 -6.65
CA GLY A 172 4.48 18.08 -7.24
C GLY A 172 3.30 19.05 -7.34
N TYR A 173 2.15 18.58 -7.81
CA TYR A 173 0.93 19.40 -7.90
C TYR A 173 0.44 19.89 -6.54
N VAL A 174 0.50 19.04 -5.52
CA VAL A 174 -0.04 19.34 -4.18
C VAL A 174 0.91 20.19 -3.34
N LEU A 175 2.22 19.93 -3.44
CA LEU A 175 3.23 20.62 -2.65
C LEU A 175 3.63 21.98 -3.25
N TRP A 176 3.59 22.09 -4.60
CA TRP A 176 3.90 23.32 -5.35
C TRP A 176 2.73 23.74 -6.25
N PRO A 177 1.57 24.11 -5.66
CA PRO A 177 0.46 24.59 -6.47
C PRO A 177 0.85 25.87 -7.19
N SER A 178 0.70 25.90 -8.52
CA SER A 178 0.94 27.12 -9.30
C SER A 178 -0.04 28.21 -8.86
N ALA A 179 0.39 29.48 -8.93
CA ALA A 179 -0.42 30.64 -8.50
C ALA A 179 -1.82 30.67 -9.15
N GLY A 180 -2.00 30.10 -10.34
CA GLY A 180 -3.29 29.97 -11.02
C GLY A 180 -4.24 28.93 -10.42
N THR A 181 -3.73 27.95 -9.67
CA THR A 181 -4.57 26.91 -9.01
C THR A 181 -5.14 27.40 -7.68
N VAL A 182 -4.42 28.25 -6.97
CA VAL A 182 -4.81 28.80 -5.65
C VAL A 182 -5.73 30.04 -5.80
N GLY A 183 -5.54 30.84 -6.86
CA GLY A 183 -6.31 32.08 -7.07
C GLY A 183 -7.79 31.86 -7.38
N LYS A 184 -8.16 30.76 -8.01
CA LYS A 184 -9.56 30.45 -8.37
C LYS A 184 -10.41 29.93 -7.20
N ALA A 185 -9.81 29.49 -6.11
CA ALA A 185 -10.54 29.01 -4.93
C ALA A 185 -10.97 30.13 -3.98
N LYS A 186 -10.37 31.33 -4.10
CA LYS A 186 -10.73 32.51 -3.26
C LYS A 186 -11.78 33.45 -3.89
N ALA A 187 -12.17 33.22 -5.15
CA ALA A 187 -13.08 34.05 -5.91
C ALA A 187 -14.49 33.45 -6.08
N GLY A 188 -14.82 32.37 -5.44
CA GLY A 188 -16.13 31.73 -5.36
C GLY A 188 -16.53 31.49 -3.90
#